data_348785fee9ae7b8c5712681fd0d608a0
#
_entry.id   348785fee9ae7b8c5712681fd0d608a0
#
_cell.length_a   1.000
_cell.length_b   1.000
_cell.length_c   1.000
_cell.angle_alpha   90.00
_cell.angle_beta   90.00
_cell.angle_gamma   90.00
#
_symmetry.space_group_name_H-M   'P 1'
#
loop_
_entity.id
_entity.type
_entity.pdbx_description
1 polymer ?
#
loop_
_entity_poly.entity_id
_entity_poly.type
_entity_poly.pdbx_seq_one_letter_code
_entity_poly.pdbx_strand_id
1 'polypeptide(L)'
;HETTCLDFKEGGLKNVDINKKVASVQFSWIRRLYDNCFHEWKLIPLKLIELSFGKNFKFHSNFNFHNSLINSFPLFYKIIFDNWKNQFTYFPNATSCILSQFIWFNRYVTINNTQVYFEKFSHKNINFVSDFFNEQGDIRKWENFKTIFNCTNDMHFQWIQLVHSIPKKWIDNIKNNRDLNFVNLTVRDHNICTNNRICTLSKLTAKEIYKVIMSFQVHNPTSQQYFRNLFTDTTFDWDEIYLNPRTATKNTYLRNFQYKILNNVLYLNKKLFLFGKTLSPLC
;
A
#
# COMPACT_ATOMS: atom_id res chain seq x y z
N HIS A 1 15.92 -11.22 -8.92
CA HIS A 1 15.76 -11.34 -7.43
C HIS A 1 14.29 -11.28 -6.99
N GLU A 2 13.51 -10.34 -7.51
CA GLU A 2 12.11 -10.13 -7.09
C GLU A 2 11.23 -11.36 -7.38
N THR A 3 11.33 -11.93 -8.57
CA THR A 3 10.57 -13.14 -8.95
C THR A 3 10.80 -14.31 -8.01
N THR A 4 12.02 -14.50 -7.48
CA THR A 4 12.31 -15.61 -6.56
C THR A 4 11.63 -15.50 -5.21
N CYS A 5 11.20 -14.30 -4.82
CA CYS A 5 10.50 -14.03 -3.57
C CYS A 5 8.98 -14.22 -3.66
N LEU A 6 8.42 -14.33 -4.87
CA LEU A 6 7.00 -14.59 -5.07
C LEU A 6 6.59 -15.96 -4.57
N ASP A 7 5.28 -16.15 -4.38
CA ASP A 7 4.71 -17.47 -4.08
C ASP A 7 4.92 -18.43 -5.27
N PHE A 8 4.83 -19.72 -4.99
CA PHE A 8 4.95 -20.74 -6.04
C PHE A 8 3.93 -20.59 -7.15
N LYS A 9 2.69 -20.24 -6.82
CA LYS A 9 1.60 -19.94 -7.77
C LYS A 9 1.92 -18.76 -8.69
N GLU A 10 2.74 -17.85 -8.21
CA GLU A 10 3.14 -16.64 -8.94
C GLU A 10 4.46 -16.84 -9.69
N GLY A 11 4.94 -18.07 -9.79
CA GLY A 11 6.21 -18.42 -10.47
C GLY A 11 7.46 -18.16 -9.64
N GLY A 12 7.34 -17.98 -8.32
CA GLY A 12 8.44 -17.75 -7.39
C GLY A 12 8.96 -19.02 -6.70
N LEU A 13 9.93 -18.84 -5.80
CA LEU A 13 10.54 -19.87 -4.97
C LEU A 13 10.21 -19.71 -3.48
N LYS A 14 9.38 -18.75 -3.10
CA LYS A 14 9.09 -18.35 -1.70
C LYS A 14 10.34 -17.95 -0.91
N ASN A 15 11.38 -17.45 -1.58
CA ASN A 15 12.52 -16.90 -0.87
C ASN A 15 12.07 -15.67 -0.06
N VAL A 16 12.66 -15.50 1.11
CA VAL A 16 12.35 -14.34 1.95
C VAL A 16 13.12 -13.13 1.43
N ASP A 17 12.42 -12.07 1.07
CA ASP A 17 13.03 -10.76 0.86
C ASP A 17 13.39 -10.18 2.23
N ILE A 18 14.68 -10.16 2.54
CA ILE A 18 15.18 -9.75 3.87
C ILE A 18 14.81 -8.29 4.15
N ASN A 19 14.92 -7.38 3.17
CA ASN A 19 14.63 -5.96 3.36
C ASN A 19 13.17 -5.74 3.71
N LYS A 20 12.26 -6.40 2.98
CA LYS A 20 10.81 -6.33 3.25
C LYS A 20 10.45 -7.02 4.57
N LYS A 21 11.17 -8.10 4.92
CA LYS A 21 11.00 -8.76 6.21
C LYS A 21 11.40 -7.85 7.36
N VAL A 22 12.54 -7.17 7.25
CA VAL A 22 12.97 -6.17 8.23
C VAL A 22 11.94 -5.04 8.33
N ALA A 23 11.49 -4.47 7.21
CA ALA A 23 10.45 -3.44 7.19
C ALA A 23 9.15 -3.94 7.89
N SER A 24 8.72 -5.16 7.63
CA SER A 24 7.52 -5.72 8.27
C SER A 24 7.64 -5.85 9.79
N VAL A 25 8.81 -6.19 10.29
CA VAL A 25 9.11 -6.21 11.73
C VAL A 25 9.11 -4.78 12.29
N GLN A 26 9.74 -3.82 11.60
CA GLN A 26 9.74 -2.41 12.00
C GLN A 26 8.31 -1.84 12.07
N PHE A 27 7.45 -2.14 11.09
CA PHE A 27 6.06 -1.67 11.08
C PHE A 27 5.22 -2.30 12.21
N SER A 28 5.60 -3.46 12.72
CA SER A 28 4.96 -4.01 13.90
C SER A 28 5.17 -3.15 15.16
N TRP A 29 6.21 -2.30 15.20
CA TRP A 29 6.40 -1.32 16.28
C TRP A 29 5.38 -0.20 16.22
N ILE A 30 5.00 0.28 15.02
CA ILE A 30 3.90 1.25 14.87
C ILE A 30 2.61 0.64 15.43
N ARG A 31 2.30 -0.62 15.12
CA ARG A 31 1.17 -1.32 15.70
C ARG A 31 1.21 -1.31 17.23
N ARG A 32 2.36 -1.64 17.82
CA ARG A 32 2.53 -1.68 19.29
C ARG A 32 2.41 -0.31 19.94
N LEU A 33 2.73 0.78 19.24
CA LEU A 33 2.50 2.14 19.75
C LEU A 33 1.02 2.40 20.03
N TYR A 34 0.12 1.80 19.23
CA TYR A 34 -1.32 2.04 19.25
C TYR A 34 -2.13 0.86 19.78
N ASP A 35 -1.49 -0.17 20.35
CA ASP A 35 -2.23 -1.19 21.08
C ASP A 35 -2.75 -0.61 22.43
N ASN A 36 -3.76 -1.26 23.00
CA ASN A 36 -4.42 -0.78 24.21
C ASN A 36 -3.60 -0.98 25.50
N CYS A 37 -2.43 -1.61 25.41
CA CYS A 37 -1.58 -1.83 26.58
C CYS A 37 -0.77 -0.57 26.88
N PHE A 38 -0.83 -0.10 28.12
CA PHE A 38 0.05 0.98 28.57
C PHE A 38 1.47 0.47 28.76
N HIS A 39 2.43 1.19 28.17
CA HIS A 39 3.86 0.97 28.37
C HIS A 39 4.58 2.34 28.36
N GLU A 40 5.46 2.58 29.32
CA GLU A 40 6.19 3.85 29.47
C GLU A 40 6.97 4.23 28.22
N TRP A 41 7.57 3.26 27.51
CA TRP A 41 8.33 3.53 26.30
C TRP A 41 7.50 4.17 25.16
N LYS A 42 6.17 4.07 25.21
CA LYS A 42 5.27 4.69 24.21
C LYS A 42 5.15 6.20 24.38
N LEU A 43 5.37 6.72 25.59
CA LEU A 43 5.10 8.13 25.91
C LEU A 43 5.89 9.08 25.01
N ILE A 44 7.19 8.85 24.87
CA ILE A 44 8.06 9.71 24.06
C ILE A 44 7.68 9.68 22.58
N PRO A 45 7.64 8.51 21.90
CA PRO A 45 7.31 8.47 20.47
C PRO A 45 5.89 8.97 20.18
N LEU A 46 4.89 8.67 21.02
CA LEU A 46 3.54 9.20 20.84
C LEU A 46 3.52 10.72 20.99
N LYS A 47 4.25 11.29 21.94
CA LYS A 47 4.35 12.75 22.08
C LYS A 47 5.04 13.40 20.89
N LEU A 48 6.10 12.81 20.36
CA LEU A 48 6.76 13.30 19.15
C LEU A 48 5.84 13.23 17.92
N ILE A 49 5.06 12.14 17.77
CA ILE A 49 4.06 12.00 16.70
C ILE A 49 2.99 13.09 16.82
N GLU A 50 2.47 13.31 18.04
CA GLU A 50 1.48 14.38 18.30
C GLU A 50 2.02 15.77 17.93
N LEU A 51 3.26 16.07 18.31
CA LEU A 51 3.89 17.36 18.01
C LEU A 51 4.17 17.56 16.52
N SER A 52 4.51 16.49 15.80
CA SER A 52 4.88 16.57 14.37
C SER A 52 3.69 16.47 13.43
N PHE A 53 2.69 15.68 13.76
CA PHE A 53 1.58 15.32 12.86
C PHE A 53 0.19 15.64 13.43
N GLY A 54 0.12 16.17 14.65
CA GLY A 54 -1.12 16.51 15.33
C GLY A 54 -1.71 15.36 16.16
N LYS A 55 -2.55 15.72 17.14
CA LYS A 55 -3.12 14.81 18.15
C LYS A 55 -3.95 13.66 17.56
N ASN A 56 -4.68 13.93 16.47
CA ASN A 56 -5.60 12.97 15.85
C ASN A 56 -4.97 12.23 14.66
N PHE A 57 -3.65 12.25 14.53
CA PHE A 57 -2.95 11.62 13.43
C PHE A 57 -3.21 10.11 13.37
N LYS A 58 -3.44 9.60 12.15
CA LYS A 58 -3.62 8.17 11.87
C LYS A 58 -2.61 7.70 10.82
N PHE A 59 -1.93 6.60 11.08
CA PHE A 59 -1.14 5.93 10.05
C PHE A 59 -2.03 5.35 8.97
N HIS A 60 -1.67 5.57 7.72
CA HIS A 60 -2.38 5.07 6.54
C HIS A 60 -1.41 4.78 5.39
N SER A 61 -1.84 3.97 4.40
CA SER A 61 -0.97 3.52 3.32
C SER A 61 -0.39 4.65 2.46
N ASN A 62 -1.07 5.78 2.37
CA ASN A 62 -0.63 6.91 1.54
C ASN A 62 0.03 8.03 2.35
N PHE A 63 0.50 7.71 3.55
CA PHE A 63 1.20 8.65 4.40
C PHE A 63 2.47 9.17 3.73
N ASN A 64 2.58 10.49 3.64
CA ASN A 64 3.73 11.19 3.10
C ASN A 64 3.97 12.48 3.88
N PHE A 65 5.22 12.85 4.11
CA PHE A 65 5.59 13.99 4.93
C PHE A 65 6.93 14.57 4.48
N HIS A 66 7.18 15.81 4.85
CA HIS A 66 8.50 16.42 4.69
C HIS A 66 9.43 15.96 5.82
N ASN A 67 10.66 15.59 5.47
CA ASN A 67 11.61 14.99 6.43
C ASN A 67 11.92 15.89 7.64
N SER A 68 11.77 17.20 7.52
CA SER A 68 11.94 18.13 8.64
C SER A 68 11.01 17.82 9.82
N LEU A 69 9.82 17.27 9.57
CA LEU A 69 8.85 16.94 10.62
C LEU A 69 9.32 15.83 11.57
N ILE A 70 10.26 15.00 11.12
CA ILE A 70 10.78 13.90 11.92
C ILE A 70 12.21 14.14 12.41
N ASN A 71 12.76 15.36 12.26
CA ASN A 71 14.13 15.66 12.69
C ASN A 71 14.38 15.42 14.17
N SER A 72 13.38 15.64 15.02
CA SER A 72 13.44 15.41 16.46
C SER A 72 13.32 13.94 16.89
N PHE A 73 12.93 13.05 15.94
CA PHE A 73 12.77 11.64 16.28
C PHE A 73 14.11 10.91 16.40
N PRO A 74 14.22 9.92 17.31
CA PRO A 74 15.33 8.97 17.32
C PRO A 74 15.49 8.28 15.96
N LEU A 75 16.73 7.93 15.60
CA LEU A 75 17.06 7.33 14.30
C LEU A 75 16.20 6.10 13.97
N PHE A 76 15.91 5.27 14.96
CA PHE A 76 15.05 4.09 14.81
C PHE A 76 13.67 4.44 14.21
N TYR A 77 13.01 5.46 14.73
CA TYR A 77 11.70 5.90 14.22
C TYR A 77 11.79 6.59 12.87
N LYS A 78 12.86 7.36 12.61
CA LYS A 78 13.11 7.94 11.28
C LYS A 78 13.14 6.85 10.22
N ILE A 79 13.91 5.79 10.45
CA ILE A 79 14.00 4.65 9.52
C ILE A 79 12.62 3.98 9.32
N ILE A 80 11.82 3.82 10.39
CA ILE A 80 10.48 3.24 10.29
C ILE A 80 9.57 4.13 9.43
N PHE A 81 9.57 5.45 9.64
CA PHE A 81 8.73 6.38 8.88
C PHE A 81 9.14 6.46 7.41
N ASP A 82 10.45 6.50 7.13
CA ASP A 82 10.96 6.51 5.75
C ASP A 82 10.61 5.19 5.03
N ASN A 83 10.77 4.06 5.69
CA ASN A 83 10.36 2.77 5.15
C ASN A 83 8.86 2.72 4.89
N TRP A 84 8.03 3.23 5.83
CA TRP A 84 6.58 3.29 5.64
C TRP A 84 6.20 4.10 4.41
N LYS A 85 6.73 5.31 4.29
CA LYS A 85 6.52 6.21 3.16
C LYS A 85 6.86 5.56 1.81
N ASN A 86 7.89 4.72 1.77
CA ASN A 86 8.39 4.09 0.54
C ASN A 86 7.70 2.75 0.22
N GLN A 87 7.29 1.98 1.22
CA GLN A 87 6.71 0.64 1.03
C GLN A 87 5.20 0.67 0.76
N PHE A 88 4.48 1.66 1.27
CA PHE A 88 3.04 1.77 1.09
C PHE A 88 2.70 2.89 0.12
N THR A 89 2.66 2.56 -1.18
CA THR A 89 2.28 3.50 -2.25
C THR A 89 1.15 2.88 -3.07
N TYR A 90 -0.07 3.08 -2.64
CA TYR A 90 -1.25 2.52 -3.31
C TYR A 90 -2.26 3.62 -3.64
N PHE A 91 -2.61 3.75 -4.92
CA PHE A 91 -3.70 4.62 -5.34
C PHE A 91 -5.04 3.88 -5.20
N PRO A 92 -5.89 4.24 -4.22
CA PRO A 92 -7.15 3.53 -4.00
C PRO A 92 -8.14 3.77 -5.15
N ASN A 93 -8.71 2.67 -5.62
CA ASN A 93 -9.74 2.66 -6.67
C ASN A 93 -11.10 2.21 -6.15
N ALA A 94 -11.16 1.39 -5.08
CA ALA A 94 -12.42 1.01 -4.46
C ALA A 94 -12.97 2.15 -3.61
N THR A 95 -14.27 2.42 -3.72
CA THR A 95 -14.95 3.51 -3.00
C THR A 95 -14.74 3.44 -1.48
N SER A 96 -14.85 2.24 -0.88
CA SER A 96 -14.57 2.05 0.55
C SER A 96 -13.14 2.45 0.95
N CYS A 97 -12.15 2.07 0.12
CA CYS A 97 -10.75 2.45 0.34
C CYS A 97 -10.53 3.95 0.18
N ILE A 98 -11.22 4.60 -0.77
CA ILE A 98 -11.15 6.06 -0.96
C ILE A 98 -11.75 6.79 0.24
N LEU A 99 -12.95 6.42 0.66
CA LEU A 99 -13.65 7.05 1.78
C LEU A 99 -12.89 6.91 3.11
N SER A 100 -12.16 5.82 3.29
CA SER A 100 -11.33 5.56 4.47
C SER A 100 -9.97 6.24 4.44
N GLN A 101 -9.61 6.98 3.37
CA GLN A 101 -8.34 7.70 3.32
C GLN A 101 -8.32 8.82 4.35
N PHE A 102 -7.24 8.86 5.14
CA PHE A 102 -6.91 9.97 6.00
C PHE A 102 -6.41 11.12 5.12
N ILE A 103 -6.92 12.35 5.31
CA ILE A 103 -6.63 13.48 4.43
C ILE A 103 -5.30 14.14 4.74
N TRP A 104 -4.91 14.17 6.04
CA TRP A 104 -3.69 14.84 6.50
C TRP A 104 -2.45 14.06 6.12
N PHE A 105 -1.44 14.76 5.64
CA PHE A 105 -0.19 14.16 5.17
C PHE A 105 -0.42 13.03 4.16
N ASN A 106 -1.46 13.14 3.35
CA ASN A 106 -1.75 12.16 2.30
C ASN A 106 -1.01 12.53 1.02
N ARG A 107 -0.38 11.54 0.38
CA ARG A 107 0.38 11.69 -0.86
C ARG A 107 -0.44 12.28 -2.00
N TYR A 108 -1.71 11.96 -2.04
CA TYR A 108 -2.62 12.32 -3.14
C TYR A 108 -3.49 13.53 -2.83
N VAL A 109 -3.61 13.90 -1.56
CA VAL A 109 -4.35 15.10 -1.13
C VAL A 109 -3.35 16.22 -0.90
N THR A 110 -3.16 17.08 -1.90
CA THR A 110 -2.11 18.11 -1.90
C THR A 110 -2.65 19.47 -2.34
N ILE A 111 -2.06 20.53 -1.81
CA ILE A 111 -2.24 21.91 -2.26
C ILE A 111 -0.88 22.40 -2.74
N ASN A 112 -0.78 22.85 -4.00
CA ASN A 112 0.47 23.27 -4.63
C ASN A 112 1.61 22.24 -4.46
N ASN A 113 1.30 20.96 -4.68
CA ASN A 113 2.22 19.83 -4.53
C ASN A 113 2.79 19.60 -3.12
N THR A 114 2.23 20.27 -2.10
CA THR A 114 2.58 20.05 -0.70
C THR A 114 1.45 19.31 0.03
N GLN A 115 1.83 18.46 1.00
CA GLN A 115 0.87 17.75 1.82
C GLN A 115 0.11 18.73 2.71
N VAL A 116 -1.17 18.48 2.89
CA VAL A 116 -2.07 19.38 3.62
C VAL A 116 -2.16 18.96 5.08
N TYR A 117 -2.12 19.95 5.97
CA TYR A 117 -2.53 19.81 7.36
C TYR A 117 -3.15 21.12 7.86
N PHE A 118 -4.41 21.05 8.28
CA PHE A 118 -5.11 22.17 8.92
C PHE A 118 -5.54 21.77 10.33
N GLU A 119 -4.85 22.29 11.32
CA GLU A 119 -5.03 21.95 12.73
C GLU A 119 -6.47 22.14 13.20
N LYS A 120 -7.14 23.25 12.82
CA LYS A 120 -8.52 23.54 13.18
C LYS A 120 -9.49 22.43 12.75
N PHE A 121 -9.29 21.85 11.56
CA PHE A 121 -10.12 20.75 11.07
C PHE A 121 -9.81 19.45 11.80
N SER A 122 -8.53 19.15 12.02
CA SER A 122 -8.11 17.97 12.76
C SER A 122 -8.66 17.96 14.18
N HIS A 123 -8.69 19.10 14.88
CA HIS A 123 -9.27 19.24 16.22
C HIS A 123 -10.79 19.02 16.25
N LYS A 124 -11.47 19.23 15.13
CA LYS A 124 -12.90 18.93 14.98
C LYS A 124 -13.17 17.50 14.51
N ASN A 125 -12.15 16.63 14.51
CA ASN A 125 -12.21 15.25 14.05
C ASN A 125 -12.57 15.09 12.56
N ILE A 126 -12.33 16.12 11.75
CA ILE A 126 -12.46 16.07 10.29
C ILE A 126 -11.14 15.54 9.76
N ASN A 127 -11.08 14.26 9.48
CA ASN A 127 -9.83 13.56 9.23
C ASN A 127 -9.84 12.66 8.00
N PHE A 128 -11.02 12.30 7.49
CA PHE A 128 -11.17 11.33 6.41
C PHE A 128 -11.84 11.94 5.18
N VAL A 129 -11.55 11.37 4.03
CA VAL A 129 -12.22 11.76 2.78
C VAL A 129 -13.73 11.65 2.92
N SER A 130 -14.25 10.63 3.61
CA SER A 130 -15.68 10.46 3.88
C SER A 130 -16.35 11.64 4.58
N ASP A 131 -15.60 12.44 5.35
CA ASP A 131 -16.15 13.57 6.08
C ASP A 131 -16.68 14.67 5.13
N PHE A 132 -16.15 14.73 3.89
CA PHE A 132 -16.53 15.70 2.87
C PHE A 132 -17.70 15.28 2.00
N PHE A 133 -18.17 14.03 2.12
CA PHE A 133 -19.25 13.50 1.29
C PHE A 133 -20.52 13.24 2.09
N ASN A 134 -21.67 13.43 1.45
CA ASN A 134 -22.96 13.03 2.00
C ASN A 134 -23.26 11.55 1.69
N GLU A 135 -24.41 11.05 2.16
CA GLU A 135 -24.84 9.66 1.93
C GLU A 135 -25.09 9.35 0.44
N GLN A 136 -25.35 10.37 -0.37
CA GLN A 136 -25.57 10.25 -1.81
C GLN A 136 -24.27 10.27 -2.61
N GLY A 137 -23.11 10.40 -1.95
CA GLY A 137 -21.79 10.48 -2.61
C GLY A 137 -21.47 11.84 -3.21
N ASP A 138 -22.25 12.87 -2.89
CA ASP A 138 -21.97 14.23 -3.31
C ASP A 138 -21.16 14.97 -2.25
N ILE A 139 -20.32 15.93 -2.70
CA ILE A 139 -19.58 16.79 -1.77
C ILE A 139 -20.57 17.62 -0.97
N ARG A 140 -20.42 17.60 0.35
CA ARG A 140 -21.27 18.40 1.26
C ARG A 140 -21.13 19.87 0.94
N LYS A 141 -22.25 20.59 0.86
CA LYS A 141 -22.23 22.06 0.79
C LYS A 141 -21.68 22.64 2.09
N TRP A 142 -21.02 23.80 2.03
CA TRP A 142 -20.41 24.43 3.21
C TRP A 142 -21.35 24.58 4.39
N GLU A 143 -22.58 25.03 4.18
CA GLU A 143 -23.55 25.26 5.27
C GLU A 143 -23.86 23.96 6.03
N ASN A 144 -24.07 22.85 5.31
CA ASN A 144 -24.31 21.55 5.92
C ASN A 144 -23.03 21.03 6.63
N PHE A 145 -21.88 21.19 6.00
CA PHE A 145 -20.60 20.80 6.57
C PHE A 145 -20.31 21.57 7.86
N LYS A 146 -20.51 22.89 7.83
CA LYS A 146 -20.35 23.79 8.96
C LYS A 146 -21.22 23.37 10.15
N THR A 147 -22.49 23.04 9.90
CA THR A 147 -23.45 22.62 10.94
C THR A 147 -23.04 21.26 11.55
N ILE A 148 -22.70 20.25 10.71
CA ILE A 148 -22.35 18.90 11.16
C ILE A 148 -21.10 18.91 12.05
N PHE A 149 -20.06 19.67 11.64
CA PHE A 149 -18.76 19.68 12.32
C PHE A 149 -18.57 20.90 13.24
N ASN A 150 -19.62 21.72 13.43
CA ASN A 150 -19.55 22.94 14.21
C ASN A 150 -18.37 23.85 13.83
N CYS A 151 -18.19 24.07 12.50
CA CYS A 151 -17.14 24.91 11.97
C CYS A 151 -17.48 26.40 12.04
N THR A 152 -16.47 27.26 12.05
CA THR A 152 -16.60 28.72 12.03
C THR A 152 -16.40 29.27 10.62
N ASN A 153 -16.93 30.45 10.30
CA ASN A 153 -16.87 31.02 8.95
C ASN A 153 -15.43 31.26 8.44
N ASP A 154 -14.49 31.50 9.32
CA ASP A 154 -13.06 31.65 8.99
C ASP A 154 -12.43 30.38 8.40
N MET A 155 -13.05 29.22 8.60
CA MET A 155 -12.61 27.94 8.04
C MET A 155 -13.08 27.72 6.60
N HIS A 156 -13.98 28.55 6.06
CA HIS A 156 -14.60 28.34 4.74
C HIS A 156 -13.57 28.27 3.60
N PHE A 157 -12.60 29.18 3.59
CA PHE A 157 -11.57 29.20 2.56
C PHE A 157 -10.70 27.90 2.59
N GLN A 158 -10.32 27.48 3.78
CA GLN A 158 -9.58 26.23 3.94
C GLN A 158 -10.41 25.00 3.53
N TRP A 159 -11.73 25.01 3.78
CA TRP A 159 -12.62 23.96 3.30
C TRP A 159 -12.64 23.90 1.76
N ILE A 160 -12.74 25.04 1.06
CA ILE A 160 -12.64 25.08 -0.40
C ILE A 160 -11.31 24.47 -0.88
N GLN A 161 -10.20 24.85 -0.27
CA GLN A 161 -8.88 24.30 -0.60
C GLN A 161 -8.83 22.78 -0.42
N LEU A 162 -9.41 22.26 0.69
CA LEU A 162 -9.45 20.82 0.95
C LEU A 162 -10.30 20.09 -0.09
N VAL A 163 -11.49 20.59 -0.40
CA VAL A 163 -12.36 19.98 -1.43
C VAL A 163 -11.64 19.90 -2.77
N HIS A 164 -10.94 20.96 -3.17
CA HIS A 164 -10.18 20.99 -4.42
C HIS A 164 -8.91 20.13 -4.38
N SER A 165 -8.38 19.83 -3.20
CA SER A 165 -7.20 18.96 -3.04
C SER A 165 -7.51 17.47 -3.19
N ILE A 166 -8.80 17.07 -3.05
CA ILE A 166 -9.22 15.68 -3.24
C ILE A 166 -9.10 15.32 -4.73
N PRO A 167 -8.41 14.22 -5.10
CA PRO A 167 -8.25 13.82 -6.49
C PRO A 167 -9.59 13.68 -7.22
N LYS A 168 -9.71 14.28 -8.41
CA LYS A 168 -10.94 14.21 -9.22
C LYS A 168 -11.38 12.77 -9.48
N LYS A 169 -10.43 11.87 -9.75
CA LYS A 169 -10.71 10.43 -9.94
C LYS A 169 -11.41 9.79 -8.74
N TRP A 170 -11.10 10.23 -7.52
CA TRP A 170 -11.77 9.76 -6.32
C TRP A 170 -13.20 10.27 -6.24
N ILE A 171 -13.40 11.56 -6.52
CA ILE A 171 -14.73 12.18 -6.55
C ILE A 171 -15.63 11.49 -7.58
N ASP A 172 -15.11 11.27 -8.79
CA ASP A 172 -15.84 10.60 -9.87
C ASP A 172 -16.19 9.15 -9.49
N ASN A 173 -15.24 8.42 -8.87
CA ASN A 173 -15.48 7.06 -8.41
C ASN A 173 -16.57 7.00 -7.32
N ILE A 174 -16.53 7.88 -6.34
CA ILE A 174 -17.56 7.96 -5.28
C ILE A 174 -18.92 8.25 -5.88
N LYS A 175 -19.03 9.20 -6.82
CA LYS A 175 -20.30 9.56 -7.48
C LYS A 175 -20.89 8.43 -8.33
N ASN A 176 -20.03 7.63 -8.97
CA ASN A 176 -20.47 6.52 -9.83
C ASN A 176 -20.94 5.28 -9.03
N ASN A 177 -20.63 5.19 -7.73
CA ASN A 177 -20.95 4.06 -6.86
C ASN A 177 -21.89 4.47 -5.72
N ARG A 178 -22.99 5.15 -6.06
CA ARG A 178 -23.96 5.76 -5.09
C ARG A 178 -24.73 4.76 -4.23
N ASP A 179 -24.81 3.49 -4.65
CA ASP A 179 -25.62 2.45 -3.96
C ASP A 179 -24.91 1.85 -2.72
N LEU A 180 -23.72 2.31 -2.39
CA LEU A 180 -22.99 1.84 -1.24
C LEU A 180 -23.47 2.55 0.03
N ASN A 181 -23.81 1.76 1.06
CA ASN A 181 -24.14 2.28 2.40
C ASN A 181 -22.89 2.93 3.03
N PHE A 182 -22.68 4.22 2.80
CA PHE A 182 -21.51 5.00 3.22
C PHE A 182 -21.24 4.90 4.73
N VAL A 183 -22.28 4.76 5.55
CA VAL A 183 -22.17 4.75 7.02
C VAL A 183 -21.39 3.54 7.55
N ASN A 184 -21.47 2.40 6.86
CA ASN A 184 -20.86 1.13 7.31
C ASN A 184 -19.47 0.85 6.70
N LEU A 185 -18.98 1.72 5.79
CA LEU A 185 -17.77 1.43 5.00
C LEU A 185 -16.50 2.14 5.49
N THR A 186 -16.61 3.05 6.46
CA THR A 186 -15.47 3.86 6.88
C THR A 186 -14.77 3.27 8.09
N VAL A 187 -13.56 2.77 7.87
CA VAL A 187 -12.66 2.39 8.96
C VAL A 187 -11.90 3.63 9.44
N ARG A 188 -12.29 4.15 10.62
CA ARG A 188 -11.71 5.36 11.23
C ARG A 188 -10.55 5.01 12.19
N ASP A 189 -9.59 4.22 11.72
CA ASP A 189 -8.44 3.79 12.50
C ASP A 189 -7.16 3.84 11.67
N HIS A 190 -6.04 3.47 12.27
CA HIS A 190 -4.80 3.23 11.51
C HIS A 190 -5.03 2.11 10.50
N ASN A 191 -4.91 2.40 9.21
CA ASN A 191 -5.25 1.45 8.17
C ASN A 191 -4.24 1.40 7.01
N ILE A 192 -4.22 0.26 6.35
CA ILE A 192 -3.49 0.03 5.11
C ILE A 192 -4.49 -0.44 4.07
N CYS A 193 -4.60 0.27 2.97
CA CYS A 193 -5.40 -0.14 1.82
C CYS A 193 -4.54 -0.93 0.84
N THR A 194 -4.99 -2.14 0.47
CA THR A 194 -4.30 -3.02 -0.48
C THR A 194 -5.32 -3.70 -1.38
N ASN A 195 -5.08 -3.74 -2.68
CA ASN A 195 -5.91 -4.48 -3.63
C ASN A 195 -7.43 -4.35 -3.33
N ASN A 196 -7.88 -3.11 -3.12
CA ASN A 196 -9.26 -2.75 -2.79
C ASN A 196 -9.78 -3.29 -1.43
N ARG A 197 -8.89 -3.70 -0.52
CA ARG A 197 -9.22 -4.11 0.84
C ARG A 197 -8.62 -3.15 1.86
N ILE A 198 -9.35 -2.93 2.95
CA ILE A 198 -8.89 -2.16 4.10
C ILE A 198 -8.44 -3.12 5.18
N CYS A 199 -7.19 -2.99 5.61
CA CYS A 199 -6.62 -3.76 6.70
C CYS A 199 -6.33 -2.83 7.88
N THR A 200 -6.96 -3.05 9.02
CA THR A 200 -6.67 -2.30 10.25
C THR A 200 -5.31 -2.71 10.79
N LEU A 201 -4.41 -1.74 10.98
CA LEU A 201 -3.02 -2.00 11.39
C LEU A 201 -2.92 -2.76 12.71
N SER A 202 -3.77 -2.47 13.69
CA SER A 202 -3.78 -3.13 15.00
C SER A 202 -4.02 -4.64 14.92
N LYS A 203 -4.68 -5.11 13.87
CA LYS A 203 -4.99 -6.53 13.64
C LYS A 203 -3.92 -7.29 12.84
N LEU A 204 -2.93 -6.58 12.26
CA LEU A 204 -1.94 -7.20 11.39
C LEU A 204 -0.72 -7.69 12.18
N THR A 205 -0.37 -8.95 12.02
CA THR A 205 0.93 -9.50 12.48
C THR A 205 2.06 -9.06 11.53
N ALA A 206 3.33 -9.15 11.97
CA ALA A 206 4.48 -8.89 11.10
C ALA A 206 4.49 -9.78 9.84
N LYS A 207 3.97 -11.01 9.93
CA LYS A 207 3.83 -11.94 8.80
C LYS A 207 2.80 -11.44 7.79
N GLU A 208 1.68 -10.90 8.27
CA GLU A 208 0.63 -10.34 7.40
C GLU A 208 1.09 -9.03 6.79
N ILE A 209 1.76 -8.16 7.55
CA ILE A 209 2.39 -6.94 7.03
C ILE A 209 3.39 -7.29 5.91
N TYR A 210 4.22 -8.32 6.08
CA TYR A 210 5.13 -8.80 5.04
C TYR A 210 4.38 -9.19 3.77
N LYS A 211 3.28 -9.98 3.90
CA LYS A 211 2.44 -10.34 2.74
C LYS A 211 1.85 -9.13 2.04
N VAL A 212 1.39 -8.14 2.82
CA VAL A 212 0.87 -6.88 2.28
C VAL A 212 1.94 -6.14 1.49
N ILE A 213 3.16 -5.99 2.03
CA ILE A 213 4.27 -5.34 1.33
C ILE A 213 4.60 -6.09 0.04
N MET A 214 4.63 -7.42 0.08
CA MET A 214 4.87 -8.24 -1.10
C MET A 214 3.80 -8.05 -2.18
N SER A 215 2.52 -7.93 -1.80
CA SER A 215 1.42 -7.79 -2.75
C SER A 215 1.46 -6.49 -3.58
N PHE A 216 2.12 -5.43 -3.11
CA PHE A 216 2.31 -4.20 -3.87
C PHE A 216 3.31 -4.33 -5.03
N GLN A 217 4.12 -5.38 -5.05
CA GLN A 217 5.23 -5.57 -5.99
C GLN A 217 5.08 -6.84 -6.82
N VAL A 218 3.88 -7.41 -6.88
CA VAL A 218 3.63 -8.57 -7.74
C VAL A 218 3.69 -8.12 -9.19
N HIS A 219 4.79 -8.45 -9.84
CA HIS A 219 4.94 -8.35 -11.29
C HIS A 219 4.86 -9.75 -11.87
N ASN A 220 4.04 -9.92 -12.90
CA ASN A 220 4.02 -11.18 -13.63
C ASN A 220 5.44 -11.50 -14.15
N PRO A 221 5.93 -12.74 -14.00
CA PRO A 221 7.19 -13.13 -14.57
C PRO A 221 7.27 -12.81 -16.06
N THR A 222 8.36 -12.22 -16.51
CA THR A 222 8.55 -11.84 -17.92
C THR A 222 8.43 -13.03 -18.89
N SER A 223 8.67 -14.23 -18.37
CA SER A 223 8.50 -15.48 -19.10
C SER A 223 7.03 -15.72 -19.52
N GLN A 224 6.03 -15.26 -18.77
CA GLN A 224 4.63 -15.38 -19.16
C GLN A 224 4.35 -14.68 -20.48
N GLN A 225 4.90 -13.48 -20.67
CA GLN A 225 4.74 -12.77 -21.94
C GLN A 225 5.48 -13.48 -23.07
N TYR A 226 6.69 -14.02 -22.80
CA TYR A 226 7.42 -14.82 -23.76
C TYR A 226 6.61 -16.03 -24.25
N PHE A 227 6.02 -16.81 -23.36
CA PHE A 227 5.20 -17.98 -23.73
C PHE A 227 3.90 -17.59 -24.40
N ARG A 228 3.22 -16.52 -23.99
CA ARG A 228 2.04 -15.99 -24.69
C ARG A 228 2.33 -15.58 -26.11
N ASN A 229 3.48 -14.98 -26.37
CA ASN A 229 3.89 -14.62 -27.73
C ASN A 229 4.29 -15.84 -28.57
N LEU A 230 4.77 -16.91 -27.93
CA LEU A 230 5.16 -18.15 -28.62
C LEU A 230 3.94 -19.02 -28.97
N PHE A 231 2.91 -19.00 -28.15
CA PHE A 231 1.69 -19.80 -28.26
C PHE A 231 0.45 -18.90 -28.24
N THR A 232 0.21 -18.20 -29.36
CA THR A 232 -0.81 -17.17 -29.48
C THR A 232 -2.25 -17.67 -29.28
N ASP A 233 -2.50 -18.92 -29.61
CA ASP A 233 -3.85 -19.52 -29.62
C ASP A 233 -4.15 -20.34 -28.37
N THR A 234 -3.27 -20.24 -27.35
CA THR A 234 -3.39 -21.03 -26.11
C THR A 234 -3.65 -20.12 -24.90
N THR A 235 -4.66 -20.47 -24.13
CA THR A 235 -4.88 -19.86 -22.80
C THR A 235 -4.11 -20.66 -21.75
N PHE A 236 -3.33 -19.96 -20.92
CA PHE A 236 -2.51 -20.58 -19.87
C PHE A 236 -3.11 -20.30 -18.50
N ASP A 237 -3.39 -21.35 -17.73
CA ASP A 237 -3.57 -21.24 -16.27
C ASP A 237 -2.18 -21.24 -15.59
N TRP A 238 -1.65 -20.04 -15.37
CA TRP A 238 -0.30 -19.87 -14.81
C TRP A 238 -0.20 -20.37 -13.37
N ASP A 239 -1.26 -20.29 -12.59
CA ASP A 239 -1.28 -20.78 -11.21
C ASP A 239 -1.05 -22.29 -11.18
N GLU A 240 -1.74 -23.03 -12.04
CA GLU A 240 -1.57 -24.46 -12.19
C GLU A 240 -0.20 -24.81 -12.75
N ILE A 241 0.23 -24.15 -13.83
CA ILE A 241 1.52 -24.39 -14.48
C ILE A 241 2.69 -24.22 -13.51
N TYR A 242 2.67 -23.19 -12.68
CA TYR A 242 3.73 -22.96 -11.70
C TYR A 242 3.67 -23.91 -10.49
N LEU A 243 2.52 -24.50 -10.18
CA LEU A 243 2.38 -25.49 -9.13
C LEU A 243 2.80 -26.90 -9.58
N ASN A 244 2.62 -27.24 -10.86
CA ASN A 244 2.90 -28.55 -11.42
C ASN A 244 4.29 -29.10 -11.06
N PRO A 245 5.41 -28.35 -11.14
CA PRO A 245 6.71 -28.86 -10.74
C PRO A 245 6.77 -29.40 -9.30
N ARG A 246 5.91 -28.92 -8.42
CA ARG A 246 5.91 -29.29 -7.01
C ARG A 246 4.96 -30.43 -6.69
N THR A 247 3.87 -30.54 -7.45
CA THR A 247 2.90 -31.63 -7.31
C THR A 247 3.37 -32.90 -8.02
N ALA A 248 3.99 -32.74 -9.20
CA ALA A 248 4.42 -33.86 -10.04
C ALA A 248 5.64 -34.62 -9.50
N THR A 249 6.52 -33.99 -8.75
CA THR A 249 7.74 -34.67 -8.25
C THR A 249 8.23 -34.12 -6.90
N LYS A 250 8.84 -35.00 -6.10
CA LYS A 250 9.57 -34.61 -4.89
C LYS A 250 11.06 -34.32 -5.16
N ASN A 251 11.55 -34.68 -6.34
CA ASN A 251 12.96 -34.48 -6.70
C ASN A 251 13.28 -32.99 -6.90
N THR A 252 14.16 -32.44 -6.08
CA THR A 252 14.53 -31.00 -6.07
C THR A 252 15.25 -30.58 -7.36
N TYR A 253 16.04 -31.46 -7.98
CA TYR A 253 16.70 -31.18 -9.25
C TYR A 253 15.69 -31.01 -10.38
N LEU A 254 14.70 -31.90 -10.48
CA LEU A 254 13.64 -31.80 -11.48
C LEU A 254 12.78 -30.57 -11.26
N ARG A 255 12.42 -30.24 -10.01
CA ARG A 255 11.71 -28.99 -9.67
C ARG A 255 12.47 -27.77 -10.11
N ASN A 256 13.77 -27.72 -9.80
CA ASN A 256 14.62 -26.59 -10.19
C ASN A 256 14.78 -26.49 -11.71
N PHE A 257 14.90 -27.62 -12.40
CA PHE A 257 14.98 -27.66 -13.87
C PHE A 257 13.67 -27.11 -14.50
N GLN A 258 12.51 -27.59 -14.05
CA GLN A 258 11.21 -27.08 -14.50
C GLN A 258 11.03 -25.60 -14.19
N TYR A 259 11.41 -25.14 -12.97
CA TYR A 259 11.42 -23.73 -12.63
C TYR A 259 12.23 -22.89 -13.61
N LYS A 260 13.43 -23.36 -13.97
CA LYS A 260 14.30 -22.68 -14.94
C LYS A 260 13.67 -22.61 -16.33
N ILE A 261 12.99 -23.66 -16.78
CA ILE A 261 12.24 -23.66 -18.05
C ILE A 261 11.12 -22.63 -17.99
N LEU A 262 10.25 -22.72 -16.98
CA LEU A 262 9.07 -21.87 -16.84
C LEU A 262 9.40 -20.39 -16.70
N ASN A 263 10.54 -20.05 -16.11
CA ASN A 263 11.01 -18.68 -16.01
C ASN A 263 11.96 -18.27 -17.15
N ASN A 264 12.12 -19.11 -18.16
CA ASN A 264 13.02 -18.89 -19.31
C ASN A 264 14.47 -18.52 -18.89
N VAL A 265 14.95 -19.11 -17.78
CA VAL A 265 16.31 -18.89 -17.26
C VAL A 265 17.23 -20.08 -17.44
N LEU A 266 16.82 -21.06 -18.24
CA LEU A 266 17.68 -22.19 -18.58
C LEU A 266 18.79 -21.71 -19.53
N TYR A 267 20.04 -22.00 -19.17
CA TYR A 267 21.22 -21.68 -19.99
C TYR A 267 21.41 -22.74 -21.07
N LEU A 268 20.66 -22.62 -22.17
CA LEU A 268 20.87 -23.40 -23.40
C LEU A 268 22.04 -22.80 -24.19
N ASN A 269 22.64 -23.60 -25.09
CA ASN A 269 23.78 -23.15 -25.92
C ASN A 269 23.51 -21.83 -26.65
N LYS A 270 22.28 -21.57 -27.09
CA LYS A 270 21.92 -20.28 -27.69
C LYS A 270 22.14 -19.09 -26.75
N LYS A 271 21.79 -19.22 -25.46
CA LYS A 271 22.05 -18.16 -24.47
C LYS A 271 23.52 -18.08 -24.09
N LEU A 272 24.18 -19.21 -23.93
CA LEU A 272 25.60 -19.27 -23.64
C LEU A 272 26.43 -18.66 -24.78
N PHE A 273 26.02 -18.88 -26.03
CA PHE A 273 26.62 -18.23 -27.19
C PHE A 273 26.46 -16.71 -27.15
N LEU A 274 25.28 -16.21 -26.85
CA LEU A 274 25.04 -14.77 -26.72
C LEU A 274 25.89 -14.12 -25.60
N PHE A 275 26.25 -14.91 -24.57
CA PHE A 275 27.13 -14.46 -23.48
C PHE A 275 28.65 -14.72 -23.80
N GLY A 276 28.98 -15.16 -25.01
CA GLY A 276 30.35 -15.46 -25.40
C GLY A 276 30.98 -16.65 -24.66
N LYS A 277 30.14 -17.56 -24.10
CA LYS A 277 30.59 -18.73 -23.31
C LYS A 277 30.68 -20.02 -24.12
N THR A 278 30.14 -20.07 -25.35
CA THR A 278 30.25 -21.19 -26.30
C THR A 278 30.50 -20.66 -27.68
N LEU A 279 31.12 -21.48 -28.54
CA LEU A 279 31.47 -21.14 -29.91
C LEU A 279 30.29 -21.29 -30.89
N SER A 280 29.26 -22.00 -30.51
CA SER A 280 28.08 -22.27 -31.36
C SER A 280 26.77 -22.09 -30.57
N PRO A 281 25.71 -21.53 -31.19
CA PRO A 281 24.37 -21.48 -30.62
C PRO A 281 23.63 -22.83 -30.67
N LEU A 282 24.17 -23.82 -31.40
CA LEU A 282 23.61 -25.17 -31.60
C LEU A 282 24.03 -26.10 -30.46
N CYS A 283 23.19 -27.10 -30.19
CA CYS A 283 23.53 -28.21 -29.27
C CYS A 283 24.42 -29.21 -29.94
#